data_e7d3cdf0fa796f91d26fe40b55508fd5
#
_entry.id   e7d3cdf0fa796f91d26fe40b55508fd5
#
_cell.length_a   1.000
_cell.length_b   1.000
_cell.length_c   1.000
_cell.angle_alpha   90.00
_cell.angle_beta   90.00
_cell.angle_gamma   90.00
#
_symmetry.space_group_name_H-M   'P 1'
#
loop_
_entity.id
_entity.type
_entity.pdbx_description
1 polymer ?
#
loop_
_entity_poly.entity_id
_entity_poly.type
_entity_poly.pdbx_seq_one_letter_code
_entity_poly.pdbx_strand_id
1 'polypeptide(L)'
;MSGHSKWATTKHRKGAQDAKRSALFSKLSRNITVAARLGNDPNPDNNASLAAAVAKAKAQSMPKDKIKSAIDKAFGAGADAAVYENIVYEGYGPAGVAVYVETDNKNRTAADVRSAFSHAGGNLGTSGSVAFQFERKGQVVVAKEIVDTESKKEAMKANGAAGDEEEFMMAVAEAG
;
A
#
# COMPACT_ATOMS: atom_id res chain seq x y z
N MET A 1 -27.25 33.54 -24.37
CA MET A 1 -27.24 32.50 -23.32
C MET A 1 -26.05 31.62 -23.56
N SER A 2 -24.99 31.81 -22.81
CA SER A 2 -23.74 31.04 -22.95
C SER A 2 -23.94 29.68 -22.30
N GLY A 3 -24.13 28.65 -23.10
CA GLY A 3 -24.18 27.27 -22.63
C GLY A 3 -22.81 26.87 -22.10
N HIS A 4 -22.70 26.58 -20.82
CA HIS A 4 -21.52 25.95 -20.25
C HIS A 4 -21.26 24.69 -21.01
N SER A 5 -20.16 24.65 -21.77
CA SER A 5 -19.79 23.52 -22.60
C SER A 5 -19.66 22.27 -21.71
N LYS A 6 -20.49 21.25 -21.97
CA LYS A 6 -20.45 19.93 -21.34
C LYS A 6 -19.03 19.35 -21.38
N TRP A 7 -18.26 19.70 -22.40
CA TRP A 7 -16.87 19.37 -22.56
C TRP A 7 -15.96 19.98 -21.51
N ALA A 8 -16.13 21.27 -21.15
CA ALA A 8 -15.32 21.95 -20.13
C ALA A 8 -15.53 21.31 -18.75
N THR A 9 -16.79 21.04 -18.36
CA THR A 9 -17.12 20.38 -17.10
C THR A 9 -16.55 18.94 -17.04
N THR A 10 -16.64 18.21 -18.16
CA THR A 10 -16.11 16.84 -18.27
C THR A 10 -14.58 16.83 -18.22
N LYS A 11 -13.90 17.79 -18.86
CA LYS A 11 -12.44 17.94 -18.86
C LYS A 11 -11.89 18.15 -17.44
N HIS A 12 -12.48 19.05 -16.66
CA HIS A 12 -12.04 19.30 -15.28
C HIS A 12 -12.24 18.08 -14.39
N ARG A 13 -13.40 17.41 -14.46
CA ARG A 13 -13.67 16.20 -13.69
C ARG A 13 -12.74 15.06 -14.06
N LYS A 14 -12.51 14.82 -15.35
CA LYS A 14 -11.60 13.81 -15.86
C LYS A 14 -10.17 14.11 -15.43
N GLY A 15 -9.70 15.33 -15.55
CA GLY A 15 -8.37 15.74 -15.12
C GLY A 15 -8.13 15.51 -13.62
N ALA A 16 -9.11 15.81 -12.77
CA ALA A 16 -9.00 15.56 -11.33
C ALA A 16 -8.97 14.04 -11.00
N GLN A 17 -9.75 13.22 -11.71
CA GLN A 17 -9.72 11.77 -11.56
C GLN A 17 -8.38 11.18 -12.04
N ASP A 18 -7.89 11.63 -13.18
CA ASP A 18 -6.62 11.19 -13.76
C ASP A 18 -5.44 11.56 -12.84
N ALA A 19 -5.46 12.76 -12.22
CA ALA A 19 -4.46 13.17 -11.24
C ALA A 19 -4.47 12.28 -9.98
N LYS A 20 -5.65 11.98 -9.43
CA LYS A 20 -5.79 11.06 -8.28
C LYS A 20 -5.30 9.66 -8.62
N ARG A 21 -5.64 9.14 -9.80
CA ARG A 21 -5.19 7.83 -10.27
C ARG A 21 -3.67 7.79 -10.49
N SER A 22 -3.11 8.85 -11.05
CA SER A 22 -1.66 8.99 -11.23
C SER A 22 -0.92 9.01 -9.90
N ALA A 23 -1.41 9.77 -8.92
CA ALA A 23 -0.85 9.80 -7.57
C ALA A 23 -0.93 8.43 -6.87
N LEU A 24 -2.06 7.73 -7.01
CA LEU A 24 -2.22 6.36 -6.49
C LEU A 24 -1.22 5.40 -7.14
N PHE A 25 -1.10 5.41 -8.47
CA PHE A 25 -0.17 4.55 -9.18
C PHE A 25 1.29 4.85 -8.84
N SER A 26 1.64 6.09 -8.59
CA SER A 26 2.98 6.47 -8.13
C SER A 26 3.30 5.87 -6.76
N LYS A 27 2.33 5.89 -5.82
CA LYS A 27 2.47 5.24 -4.51
C LYS A 27 2.62 3.72 -4.63
N LEU A 28 1.77 3.08 -5.44
CA LEU A 28 1.83 1.63 -5.68
C LEU A 28 3.14 1.21 -6.33
N SER A 29 3.60 1.96 -7.34
CA SER A 29 4.90 1.75 -7.99
C SER A 29 6.05 1.80 -6.99
N ARG A 30 6.05 2.80 -6.11
CA ARG A 30 7.05 2.95 -5.05
C ARG A 30 7.03 1.76 -4.10
N ASN A 31 5.85 1.34 -3.63
CA ASN A 31 5.72 0.19 -2.74
C ASN A 31 6.27 -1.10 -3.37
N ILE A 32 6.01 -1.32 -4.67
CA ILE A 32 6.55 -2.45 -5.43
C ILE A 32 8.08 -2.38 -5.47
N THR A 33 8.65 -1.21 -5.82
CA THR A 33 10.11 -1.02 -5.91
C THR A 33 10.79 -1.27 -4.56
N VAL A 34 10.21 -0.75 -3.47
CA VAL A 34 10.72 -0.96 -2.11
C VAL A 34 10.66 -2.42 -1.70
N ALA A 35 9.51 -3.07 -1.90
CA ALA A 35 9.31 -4.48 -1.55
C ALA A 35 10.26 -5.41 -2.32
N ALA A 36 10.45 -5.15 -3.63
CA ALA A 36 11.39 -5.89 -4.46
C ALA A 36 12.83 -5.75 -3.94
N ARG A 37 13.20 -4.55 -3.52
CA ARG A 37 14.54 -4.24 -3.05
C ARG A 37 14.84 -4.79 -1.67
N LEU A 38 13.92 -4.61 -0.71
CA LEU A 38 14.08 -5.13 0.64
C LEU A 38 14.14 -6.67 0.67
N GLY A 39 13.36 -7.34 -0.17
CA GLY A 39 13.41 -8.80 -0.32
C GLY A 39 14.54 -9.29 -1.22
N ASN A 40 15.25 -8.39 -1.89
CA ASN A 40 16.37 -8.65 -2.81
C ASN A 40 16.07 -9.73 -3.87
N ASP A 41 14.80 -9.86 -4.27
CA ASP A 41 14.35 -10.81 -5.29
C ASP A 41 13.28 -10.14 -6.16
N PRO A 42 13.45 -10.10 -7.50
CA PRO A 42 12.47 -9.54 -8.43
C PRO A 42 11.25 -10.46 -8.65
N ASN A 43 11.32 -11.72 -8.21
CA ASN A 43 10.25 -12.68 -8.38
C ASN A 43 9.27 -12.63 -7.19
N PRO A 44 7.98 -12.28 -7.43
CA PRO A 44 6.96 -12.30 -6.37
C PRO A 44 6.79 -13.65 -5.67
N ASP A 45 7.07 -14.76 -6.35
CA ASP A 45 6.93 -16.11 -5.77
C ASP A 45 7.94 -16.38 -4.64
N ASN A 46 9.10 -15.72 -4.70
CA ASN A 46 10.16 -15.83 -3.71
C ASN A 46 10.15 -14.69 -2.67
N ASN A 47 9.36 -13.64 -2.93
CA ASN A 47 9.32 -12.42 -2.13
C ASN A 47 7.88 -12.10 -1.73
N ALA A 48 7.46 -12.54 -0.55
CA ALA A 48 6.10 -12.37 -0.04
C ALA A 48 5.65 -10.90 0.03
N SER A 49 6.56 -9.98 0.42
CA SER A 49 6.28 -8.54 0.44
C SER A 49 6.02 -7.99 -0.95
N LEU A 50 6.79 -8.44 -1.95
CA LEU A 50 6.60 -8.08 -3.34
C LEU A 50 5.29 -8.66 -3.89
N ALA A 51 4.97 -9.92 -3.57
CA ALA A 51 3.70 -10.56 -3.93
C ALA A 51 2.51 -9.75 -3.43
N ALA A 52 2.52 -9.35 -2.16
CA ALA A 52 1.47 -8.53 -1.56
C ALA A 52 1.36 -7.15 -2.23
N ALA A 53 2.48 -6.48 -2.51
CA ALA A 53 2.49 -5.18 -3.18
C ALA A 53 1.95 -5.28 -4.62
N VAL A 54 2.31 -6.33 -5.35
CA VAL A 54 1.82 -6.63 -6.71
C VAL A 54 0.32 -6.94 -6.70
N ALA A 55 -0.15 -7.75 -5.75
CA ALA A 55 -1.57 -8.07 -5.60
C ALA A 55 -2.39 -6.79 -5.35
N LYS A 56 -1.92 -5.92 -4.45
CA LYS A 56 -2.56 -4.62 -4.17
C LYS A 56 -2.60 -3.72 -5.42
N ALA A 57 -1.53 -3.70 -6.21
CA ALA A 57 -1.48 -2.92 -7.45
C ALA A 57 -2.46 -3.47 -8.51
N LYS A 58 -2.55 -4.79 -8.66
CA LYS A 58 -3.52 -5.45 -9.54
C LYS A 58 -4.96 -5.15 -9.13
N ALA A 59 -5.27 -5.20 -7.83
CA ALA A 59 -6.59 -4.86 -7.30
C ALA A 59 -7.02 -3.41 -7.61
N GLN A 60 -6.05 -2.50 -7.75
CA GLN A 60 -6.26 -1.11 -8.19
C GLN A 60 -6.20 -0.92 -9.71
N SER A 61 -6.22 -2.01 -10.47
CA SER A 61 -6.16 -2.00 -11.95
C SER A 61 -4.92 -1.31 -12.51
N MET A 62 -3.78 -1.45 -11.84
CA MET A 62 -2.50 -0.96 -12.35
C MET A 62 -2.04 -1.82 -13.53
N PRO A 63 -1.65 -1.23 -14.68
CA PRO A 63 -1.20 -1.97 -15.85
C PRO A 63 0.02 -2.85 -15.55
N LYS A 64 0.07 -4.05 -16.15
CA LYS A 64 1.17 -5.01 -15.97
C LYS A 64 2.54 -4.42 -16.30
N ASP A 65 2.63 -3.62 -17.36
CA ASP A 65 3.89 -2.96 -17.77
C ASP A 65 4.41 -1.98 -16.70
N LYS A 66 3.50 -1.27 -16.02
CA LYS A 66 3.88 -0.38 -14.91
C LYS A 66 4.34 -1.15 -13.68
N ILE A 67 3.73 -2.30 -13.40
CA ILE A 67 4.17 -3.21 -12.32
C ILE A 67 5.57 -3.73 -12.64
N LYS A 68 5.77 -4.25 -13.86
CA LYS A 68 7.10 -4.73 -14.31
C LYS A 68 8.15 -3.64 -14.22
N SER A 69 7.88 -2.45 -14.76
CA SER A 69 8.81 -1.31 -14.70
C SER A 69 9.15 -0.91 -13.26
N ALA A 70 8.22 -1.06 -12.30
CA ALA A 70 8.47 -0.78 -10.90
C ALA A 70 9.41 -1.81 -10.25
N ILE A 71 9.30 -3.09 -10.64
CA ILE A 71 10.21 -4.16 -10.21
C ILE A 71 11.59 -3.94 -10.83
N ASP A 72 11.66 -3.72 -12.15
CA ASP A 72 12.91 -3.51 -12.87
C ASP A 72 13.69 -2.30 -12.30
N LYS A 73 12.99 -1.26 -11.88
CA LYS A 73 13.59 -0.08 -11.23
C LYS A 73 14.28 -0.39 -9.91
N ALA A 74 13.87 -1.43 -9.21
CA ALA A 74 14.51 -1.83 -7.95
C ALA A 74 15.93 -2.35 -8.16
N PHE A 75 16.22 -2.93 -9.34
CA PHE A 75 17.48 -3.59 -9.67
C PHE A 75 18.27 -2.89 -10.81
N GLY A 76 17.74 -1.80 -11.35
CA GLY A 76 18.34 -1.05 -12.46
C GLY A 76 19.54 -0.19 -12.07
N ALA A 77 20.23 0.35 -13.07
CA ALA A 77 21.34 1.28 -12.88
C ALA A 77 20.90 2.50 -12.05
N GLY A 78 21.62 2.80 -10.98
CA GLY A 78 21.25 3.84 -10.01
C GLY A 78 20.38 3.34 -8.85
N ALA A 79 20.04 2.05 -8.82
CA ALA A 79 19.34 1.44 -7.72
C ALA A 79 20.11 1.59 -6.38
N ASP A 80 21.44 1.56 -6.43
CA ASP A 80 22.28 1.67 -5.22
C ASP A 80 22.31 3.07 -4.60
N ALA A 81 21.86 4.09 -5.32
CA ALA A 81 21.83 5.47 -4.82
C ALA A 81 20.72 5.71 -3.79
N ALA A 82 19.70 4.86 -3.71
CA ALA A 82 18.61 4.97 -2.74
C ALA A 82 18.76 3.89 -1.68
N VAL A 83 19.33 4.24 -0.53
CA VAL A 83 19.35 3.38 0.65
C VAL A 83 17.94 3.39 1.23
N TYR A 84 17.26 2.25 1.14
CA TYR A 84 15.97 2.04 1.79
C TYR A 84 16.22 1.39 3.14
N GLU A 85 15.91 2.10 4.19
CA GLU A 85 15.95 1.62 5.57
C GLU A 85 14.56 1.73 6.17
N ASN A 86 14.13 0.72 6.89
CA ASN A 86 12.91 0.81 7.69
C ASN A 86 13.17 1.74 8.87
N ILE A 87 12.52 2.90 8.85
CA ILE A 87 12.64 3.90 9.92
C ILE A 87 11.27 4.15 10.49
N VAL A 88 11.22 4.14 11.80
CA VAL A 88 10.02 4.41 12.58
C VAL A 88 10.08 5.82 13.15
N TYR A 89 8.99 6.56 12.98
CA TYR A 89 8.74 7.82 13.65
C TYR A 89 7.54 7.66 14.56
N GLU A 90 7.66 8.17 15.76
CA GLU A 90 6.65 8.10 16.79
C GLU A 90 6.26 9.49 17.24
N GLY A 91 5.00 9.69 17.61
CA GLY A 91 4.55 10.98 18.08
C GLY A 91 3.09 11.01 18.47
N TYR A 92 2.64 12.18 18.80
CA TYR A 92 1.27 12.43 19.21
C TYR A 92 0.61 13.42 18.25
N GLY A 93 -0.56 13.05 17.77
CA GLY A 93 -1.45 13.93 17.03
C GLY A 93 -2.27 14.83 17.95
N PRO A 94 -3.20 15.61 17.41
CA PRO A 94 -4.15 16.41 18.19
C PRO A 94 -4.87 15.54 19.23
N ALA A 95 -5.17 16.12 20.38
CA ALA A 95 -5.81 15.44 21.51
C ALA A 95 -5.03 14.24 22.08
N GLY A 96 -3.71 14.15 21.82
CA GLY A 96 -2.86 13.08 22.37
C GLY A 96 -3.02 11.73 21.68
N VAL A 97 -3.56 11.68 20.46
CA VAL A 97 -3.66 10.44 19.68
C VAL A 97 -2.26 9.93 19.35
N ALA A 98 -1.94 8.69 19.72
CA ALA A 98 -0.68 8.06 19.36
C ALA A 98 -0.60 7.83 17.85
N VAL A 99 0.54 8.19 17.25
CA VAL A 99 0.79 8.04 15.81
C VAL A 99 2.12 7.33 15.62
N TYR A 100 2.07 6.19 14.93
CA TYR A 100 3.22 5.37 14.59
C TYR A 100 3.39 5.34 13.07
N VAL A 101 4.55 5.78 12.58
CA VAL A 101 4.80 5.93 11.13
C VAL A 101 6.00 5.10 10.72
N GLU A 102 5.78 4.09 9.90
CA GLU A 102 6.86 3.33 9.26
C GLU A 102 7.20 3.97 7.90
N THR A 103 8.47 4.17 7.63
CA THR A 103 8.96 4.76 6.39
C THR A 103 10.16 4.01 5.85
N ASP A 104 10.44 4.22 4.57
CA ASP A 104 11.49 3.52 3.82
C ASP A 104 12.69 4.42 3.44
N ASN A 105 12.71 5.71 3.84
CA ASN A 105 13.74 6.65 3.41
C ASN A 105 14.11 7.66 4.51
N LYS A 106 15.38 7.62 4.94
CA LYS A 106 15.91 8.41 6.06
C LYS A 106 15.96 9.92 5.79
N ASN A 107 16.50 10.33 4.66
CA ASN A 107 16.96 11.72 4.50
C ASN A 107 15.83 12.70 4.13
N ARG A 108 14.83 12.29 3.36
CA ARG A 108 13.69 13.13 2.99
C ARG A 108 12.55 13.05 3.97
N THR A 109 12.39 11.90 4.61
CA THR A 109 11.19 11.59 5.38
C THR A 109 11.20 12.27 6.75
N ALA A 110 12.35 12.46 7.40
CA ALA A 110 12.41 13.07 8.73
C ALA A 110 11.86 14.51 8.78
N ALA A 111 12.23 15.33 7.80
CA ALA A 111 11.74 16.70 7.70
C ALA A 111 10.24 16.74 7.36
N ASP A 112 9.82 15.90 6.41
CA ASP A 112 8.43 15.82 5.97
C ASP A 112 7.51 15.32 7.09
N VAL A 113 7.93 14.29 7.82
CA VAL A 113 7.18 13.75 8.98
C VAL A 113 7.07 14.79 10.09
N ARG A 114 8.18 15.46 10.44
CA ARG A 114 8.16 16.51 11.45
C ARG A 114 7.22 17.65 11.05
N SER A 115 7.31 18.07 9.79
CA SER A 115 6.42 19.09 9.23
C SER A 115 4.95 18.67 9.29
N ALA A 116 4.64 17.43 8.94
CA ALA A 116 3.28 16.90 8.98
C ALA A 116 2.70 16.89 10.39
N PHE A 117 3.48 16.45 11.41
CA PHE A 117 3.06 16.51 12.80
C PHE A 117 2.77 17.94 13.24
N SER A 118 3.68 18.88 12.96
CA SER A 118 3.54 20.28 13.35
C SER A 118 2.34 20.96 12.69
N HIS A 119 2.13 20.72 11.37
CA HIS A 119 0.98 21.30 10.65
C HIS A 119 -0.36 20.73 11.12
N ALA A 120 -0.37 19.47 11.58
CA ALA A 120 -1.57 18.85 12.13
C ALA A 120 -1.84 19.20 13.61
N GLY A 121 -1.02 20.06 14.23
CA GLY A 121 -1.15 20.41 15.65
C GLY A 121 -0.71 19.29 16.59
N GLY A 122 0.14 18.38 16.10
CA GLY A 122 0.76 17.31 16.87
C GLY A 122 2.24 17.57 17.13
N ASN A 123 2.89 16.62 17.79
CA ASN A 123 4.32 16.66 18.11
C ASN A 123 5.00 15.34 17.76
N LEU A 124 6.14 15.42 17.09
CA LEU A 124 7.02 14.28 16.91
C LEU A 124 7.71 13.96 18.27
N GLY A 125 7.59 12.71 18.69
CA GLY A 125 8.20 12.20 19.92
C GLY A 125 9.55 11.54 19.67
N THR A 126 10.08 10.95 20.72
CA THR A 126 11.27 10.10 20.67
C THR A 126 10.89 8.65 20.37
N SER A 127 11.86 7.84 19.94
CA SER A 127 11.66 6.40 19.74
C SER A 127 11.19 5.74 21.06
N GLY A 128 10.18 4.88 20.97
CA GLY A 128 9.54 4.24 22.13
C GLY A 128 8.44 5.04 22.80
N SER A 129 8.15 6.27 22.33
CA SER A 129 7.14 7.12 23.00
C SER A 129 5.71 6.60 22.83
N VAL A 130 5.40 5.90 21.75
CA VAL A 130 4.07 5.34 21.49
C VAL A 130 4.10 3.88 21.03
N ALA A 131 5.25 3.32 20.69
CA ALA A 131 5.39 1.96 20.14
C ALA A 131 4.72 0.89 21.01
N PHE A 132 4.74 1.06 22.33
CA PHE A 132 4.13 0.14 23.31
C PHE A 132 2.59 0.04 23.18
N GLN A 133 1.95 0.97 22.46
CA GLN A 133 0.50 0.98 22.23
C GLN A 133 0.13 0.22 20.94
N PHE A 134 1.12 -0.19 20.15
CA PHE A 134 0.91 -0.85 18.86
C PHE A 134 1.44 -2.27 18.90
N GLU A 135 0.67 -3.17 18.31
CA GLU A 135 1.04 -4.56 18.09
C GLU A 135 1.00 -4.85 16.60
N ARG A 136 2.08 -5.43 16.06
CA ARG A 136 2.12 -5.82 14.65
C ARG A 136 1.38 -7.12 14.46
N LYS A 137 0.26 -7.08 13.72
CA LYS A 137 -0.57 -8.26 13.42
C LYS A 137 -0.77 -8.41 11.92
N GLY A 138 -0.90 -9.65 11.47
CA GLY A 138 -1.43 -9.98 10.15
C GLY A 138 -2.95 -9.84 10.15
N GLN A 139 -3.50 -9.39 9.03
CA GLN A 139 -4.95 -9.40 8.82
C GLN A 139 -5.25 -10.18 7.55
N VAL A 140 -6.08 -11.19 7.67
CA VAL A 140 -6.63 -11.94 6.52
C VAL A 140 -8.11 -11.59 6.42
N VAL A 141 -8.53 -11.11 5.25
CA VAL A 141 -9.94 -10.78 4.99
C VAL A 141 -10.46 -11.78 3.97
N VAL A 142 -11.44 -12.57 4.39
CA VAL A 142 -12.14 -13.51 3.54
C VAL A 142 -13.56 -12.99 3.31
N ALA A 143 -13.96 -12.82 2.05
CA ALA A 143 -15.29 -12.37 1.73
C ALA A 143 -16.31 -13.51 1.95
N LYS A 144 -17.33 -13.25 2.78
CA LYS A 144 -18.41 -14.21 3.05
C LYS A 144 -19.32 -14.41 1.83
N GLU A 145 -19.53 -13.34 1.05
CA GLU A 145 -20.31 -13.40 -0.18
C GLU A 145 -19.44 -13.04 -1.37
N ILE A 146 -19.46 -13.86 -2.42
CA ILE A 146 -18.75 -13.62 -3.67
C ILE A 146 -19.77 -13.14 -4.68
N VAL A 147 -19.79 -11.83 -4.90
CA VAL A 147 -20.57 -11.24 -5.99
C VAL A 147 -19.99 -11.70 -7.33
N ASP A 148 -20.81 -12.36 -8.13
CA ASP A 148 -20.46 -13.06 -9.35
C ASP A 148 -19.91 -12.10 -10.43
N THR A 149 -18.58 -12.08 -10.58
CA THR A 149 -17.91 -11.51 -11.73
C THR A 149 -16.90 -12.54 -12.25
N GLU A 150 -16.75 -12.67 -13.57
CA GLU A 150 -15.91 -13.72 -14.19
C GLU A 150 -14.47 -13.77 -13.64
N SER A 151 -13.86 -12.64 -13.30
CA SER A 151 -12.54 -12.57 -12.68
C SER A 151 -12.49 -13.09 -11.23
N LYS A 152 -13.66 -13.24 -10.57
CA LYS A 152 -13.76 -13.81 -9.22
C LYS A 152 -13.97 -15.33 -9.25
N LYS A 153 -14.46 -15.88 -10.37
CA LYS A 153 -14.56 -17.34 -10.58
C LYS A 153 -13.20 -18.04 -10.56
N GLU A 154 -12.18 -17.40 -11.11
CA GLU A 154 -10.80 -17.93 -11.05
C GLU A 154 -10.21 -17.86 -9.65
N ALA A 155 -10.46 -16.78 -8.91
CA ALA A 155 -10.03 -16.64 -7.52
C ALA A 155 -10.74 -17.65 -6.59
N MET A 156 -12.02 -17.95 -6.84
CA MET A 156 -12.75 -19.02 -6.11
C MET A 156 -12.17 -20.41 -6.35
N LYS A 157 -11.74 -20.71 -7.58
CA LYS A 157 -11.11 -22.01 -7.92
C LYS A 157 -9.75 -22.18 -7.25
N ALA A 158 -9.03 -21.08 -7.01
CA ALA A 158 -7.71 -21.11 -6.39
C ALA A 158 -7.73 -21.19 -4.86
N ASN A 159 -8.76 -20.61 -4.20
CA ASN A 159 -8.78 -20.46 -2.73
C ASN A 159 -9.81 -21.34 -2.01
N GLY A 160 -10.59 -22.14 -2.73
CA GLY A 160 -11.74 -22.84 -2.14
C GLY A 160 -12.84 -21.84 -1.70
N ALA A 161 -14.09 -22.20 -1.82
CA ALA A 161 -15.16 -21.41 -1.25
C ALA A 161 -15.09 -21.53 0.28
N ALA A 162 -14.96 -20.43 1.01
CA ALA A 162 -15.23 -20.44 2.44
C ALA A 162 -16.74 -20.67 2.63
N GLY A 163 -17.14 -21.94 2.63
CA GLY A 163 -18.54 -22.33 2.69
C GLY A 163 -19.15 -22.12 4.07
N ASP A 164 -18.36 -22.33 5.12
CA ASP A 164 -18.80 -22.21 6.50
C ASP A 164 -17.73 -21.48 7.33
N GLU A 165 -18.19 -20.58 8.19
CA GLU A 165 -17.33 -19.79 9.07
C GLU A 165 -16.59 -20.68 10.08
N GLU A 166 -17.26 -21.74 10.58
CA GLU A 166 -16.66 -22.70 11.52
C GLU A 166 -15.58 -23.55 10.87
N GLU A 167 -15.82 -24.04 9.66
CA GLU A 167 -14.83 -24.82 8.89
C GLU A 167 -13.59 -23.97 8.54
N PHE A 168 -13.80 -22.71 8.17
CA PHE A 168 -12.71 -21.77 7.91
C PHE A 168 -11.90 -21.50 9.18
N MET A 169 -12.56 -21.26 10.32
CA MET A 169 -11.89 -21.01 11.59
C MET A 169 -11.09 -22.22 12.06
N MET A 170 -11.59 -23.45 11.86
CA MET A 170 -10.84 -24.67 12.17
C MET A 170 -9.61 -24.82 11.26
N ALA A 171 -9.75 -24.60 9.97
CA ALA A 171 -8.65 -24.67 9.03
C ALA A 171 -7.54 -23.63 9.32
N VAL A 172 -7.89 -22.44 9.75
CA VAL A 172 -6.92 -21.40 10.19
C VAL A 172 -6.22 -21.81 11.49
N ALA A 173 -6.95 -22.40 12.44
CA ALA A 173 -6.39 -22.89 13.71
C ALA A 173 -5.42 -24.06 13.52
N GLU A 174 -5.67 -24.94 12.53
CA GLU A 174 -4.79 -26.07 12.18
C GLU A 174 -3.54 -25.62 11.42
N ALA A 175 -3.61 -24.52 10.67
CA ALA A 175 -2.48 -24.00 9.90
C ALA A 175 -1.46 -23.22 10.74
N GLY A 176 -1.75 -22.88 12.00
CA GLY A 176 -0.87 -22.21 12.98
C GLY A 176 -0.84 -20.71 12.82
#